data_3e59d56ae341638399b6e6bc6e272f66
#
_entry.id   3e59d56ae341638399b6e6bc6e272f66
#
_cell.length_a   1.000
_cell.length_b   1.000
_cell.length_c   1.000
_cell.angle_alpha   90.00
_cell.angle_beta   90.00
_cell.angle_gamma   90.00
#
_symmetry.space_group_name_H-M   'P 1'
#
loop_
_entity.id
_entity.type
_entity.pdbx_description
1 polymer ?
#
loop_
_entity_poly.entity_id
_entity_poly.type
_entity_poly.pdbx_seq_one_letter_code
_entity_poly.pdbx_strand_id
1 'polypeptide(L)'
;MKLHSATSLLLSASIGLLLTIRSGQAEAGQFSVTPVRMYMEPKDRAIAVTVTNEGDAQMVMQADLFEWKQKPGGEDELTATEEIFLSPPILKMEPKSRQVVRLARISRPQQADREITYRMIVREIPEARPPGEAATVQIALAFSLPVFITPKNAKPILDCQAARLAANTVQVNCTNSGNAHTHPVSFLLSTMAGSKLAEQGTGGYILPDIRRSFELKRVDGDVPSGKARLAVALADGTTQNFEVTVD
;
A
#
# COMPACT_ATOMS: atom_id res chain seq x y z
N MET A 1 43.72 -46.22 65.90
CA MET A 1 43.99 -44.76 65.78
C MET A 1 44.29 -44.49 64.32
N LYS A 2 43.54 -43.68 63.66
CA LYS A 2 43.47 -43.12 62.34
C LYS A 2 42.21 -43.56 61.53
N LEU A 3 41.22 -42.69 61.60
CA LEU A 3 40.06 -42.66 60.72
C LEU A 3 40.51 -42.32 59.28
N HIS A 4 39.99 -43.02 58.33
CA HIS A 4 39.99 -42.56 56.92
C HIS A 4 38.56 -42.46 56.47
N SER A 5 38.11 -41.26 56.30
CA SER A 5 36.86 -40.87 55.74
C SER A 5 36.91 -41.07 54.23
N ALA A 6 36.00 -41.86 53.67
CA ALA A 6 35.81 -42.01 52.24
C ALA A 6 34.61 -41.11 51.80
N THR A 7 34.94 -40.03 51.15
CA THR A 7 33.94 -39.14 50.52
C THR A 7 33.57 -39.68 49.15
N SER A 8 32.34 -40.13 49.02
CA SER A 8 31.72 -40.52 47.75
C SER A 8 31.37 -39.32 46.93
N LEU A 9 31.99 -39.11 45.77
CA LEU A 9 31.62 -38.15 44.76
C LEU A 9 30.44 -38.72 43.94
N LEU A 10 29.26 -38.18 44.18
CA LEU A 10 28.11 -38.39 43.29
C LEU A 10 28.22 -37.44 42.08
N LEU A 11 28.58 -37.99 40.95
CA LEU A 11 28.62 -37.26 39.66
C LEU A 11 27.21 -37.26 39.08
N SER A 12 26.49 -36.16 39.30
CA SER A 12 25.19 -35.93 38.69
C SER A 12 25.38 -35.55 37.23
N ALA A 13 25.14 -36.46 36.30
CA ALA A 13 25.07 -36.23 34.87
C ALA A 13 23.74 -35.54 34.53
N SER A 14 23.74 -34.23 34.42
CA SER A 14 22.63 -33.45 33.89
C SER A 14 22.59 -33.60 32.36
N ILE A 15 21.72 -34.48 31.88
CA ILE A 15 21.42 -34.57 30.45
C ILE A 15 20.54 -33.40 30.08
N GLY A 16 21.15 -32.35 29.56
CA GLY A 16 20.46 -31.21 28.96
C GLY A 16 19.81 -31.64 27.66
N LEU A 17 18.50 -31.89 27.68
CA LEU A 17 17.68 -32.10 26.50
C LEU A 17 17.58 -30.75 25.75
N LEU A 18 18.47 -30.49 24.79
CA LEU A 18 18.35 -29.41 23.83
C LEU A 18 17.13 -29.71 22.93
N LEU A 19 15.99 -29.13 23.27
CA LEU A 19 14.88 -28.98 22.33
C LEU A 19 15.35 -28.01 21.22
N THR A 20 15.81 -28.55 20.11
CA THR A 20 15.96 -27.79 18.87
C THR A 20 14.56 -27.46 18.34
N ILE A 21 14.06 -26.30 18.74
CA ILE A 21 12.87 -25.70 18.09
C ILE A 21 13.31 -25.43 16.65
N ARG A 22 12.92 -26.29 15.73
CA ARG A 22 12.99 -25.98 14.30
C ARG A 22 11.96 -24.88 14.07
N SER A 23 12.41 -23.63 14.03
CA SER A 23 11.64 -22.52 13.49
C SER A 23 11.39 -22.86 12.01
N GLY A 24 10.21 -23.36 11.70
CA GLY A 24 9.76 -23.44 10.33
C GLY A 24 9.77 -22.03 9.77
N GLN A 25 10.66 -21.78 8.83
CA GLN A 25 10.64 -20.51 8.09
C GLN A 25 9.35 -20.50 7.29
N ALA A 26 8.48 -19.55 7.58
CA ALA A 26 7.36 -19.23 6.71
C ALA A 26 7.97 -18.61 5.45
N GLU A 27 8.10 -19.38 4.38
CA GLU A 27 8.43 -18.83 3.07
C GLU A 27 7.19 -18.08 2.54
N ALA A 28 7.16 -16.76 2.74
CA ALA A 28 6.30 -15.91 1.97
C ALA A 28 6.87 -15.84 0.54
N GLY A 29 6.05 -16.03 -0.47
CA GLY A 29 6.45 -15.92 -1.86
C GLY A 29 7.18 -14.58 -2.09
N GLN A 30 8.39 -14.66 -2.60
CA GLN A 30 9.21 -13.49 -2.89
C GLN A 30 9.01 -13.10 -4.35
N PHE A 31 8.25 -12.05 -4.60
CA PHE A 31 8.11 -11.53 -5.95
C PHE A 31 8.09 -9.99 -5.97
N SER A 32 8.46 -9.42 -7.10
CA SER A 32 8.39 -7.99 -7.36
C SER A 32 7.60 -7.69 -8.62
N VAL A 33 7.07 -6.47 -8.69
CA VAL A 33 6.31 -5.97 -9.83
C VAL A 33 6.83 -4.59 -10.21
N THR A 34 7.14 -4.39 -11.49
CA THR A 34 7.69 -3.13 -12.01
C THR A 34 7.02 -2.77 -13.34
N PRO A 35 6.54 -1.51 -13.48
CA PRO A 35 6.47 -0.44 -12.49
C PRO A 35 5.36 -0.64 -11.45
N VAL A 36 5.46 0.01 -10.29
CA VAL A 36 4.43 -0.03 -9.22
C VAL A 36 3.29 0.97 -9.44
N ARG A 37 3.41 1.86 -10.40
CA ARG A 37 2.39 2.80 -10.90
C ARG A 37 2.47 2.86 -12.40
N MET A 38 1.34 2.79 -13.07
CA MET A 38 1.26 2.75 -14.52
C MET A 38 0.53 3.96 -15.05
N TYR A 39 1.12 4.63 -16.05
CA TYR A 39 0.54 5.78 -16.71
C TYR A 39 0.44 5.53 -18.20
N MET A 40 -0.72 5.76 -18.77
CA MET A 40 -0.98 5.72 -20.21
C MET A 40 -1.45 7.10 -20.66
N GLU A 41 -0.92 7.58 -21.77
CA GLU A 41 -1.51 8.72 -22.46
C GLU A 41 -2.78 8.29 -23.22
N PRO A 42 -3.70 9.21 -23.56
CA PRO A 42 -4.91 8.86 -24.31
C PRO A 42 -4.64 8.15 -25.65
N LYS A 43 -3.47 8.41 -26.28
CA LYS A 43 -3.03 7.77 -27.54
C LYS A 43 -2.46 6.36 -27.35
N ASP A 44 -2.03 6.02 -26.14
CA ASP A 44 -1.37 4.75 -25.87
C ASP A 44 -2.39 3.62 -25.94
N ARG A 45 -2.01 2.56 -26.63
CA ARG A 45 -2.87 1.38 -26.81
C ARG A 45 -2.56 0.27 -25.82
N ALA A 46 -1.35 0.23 -25.31
CA ALA A 46 -0.91 -0.79 -24.36
C ALA A 46 0.22 -0.29 -23.48
N ILE A 47 0.32 -0.90 -22.30
CA ILE A 47 1.44 -0.75 -21.37
C ILE A 47 1.85 -2.15 -20.89
N ALA A 48 3.08 -2.28 -20.42
CA ALA A 48 3.62 -3.55 -19.94
C ALA A 48 4.07 -3.44 -18.48
N VAL A 49 3.84 -4.52 -17.75
CA VAL A 49 4.27 -4.69 -16.34
C VAL A 49 5.11 -5.96 -16.27
N THR A 50 6.25 -5.89 -15.63
CA THR A 50 7.12 -7.03 -15.39
C THR A 50 6.89 -7.57 -13.99
N VAL A 51 6.55 -8.84 -13.89
CA VAL A 51 6.50 -9.60 -12.62
C VAL A 51 7.77 -10.45 -12.56
N THR A 52 8.47 -10.42 -11.44
CA THR A 52 9.70 -11.19 -11.22
C THR A 52 9.51 -12.12 -10.03
N ASN A 53 9.78 -13.40 -10.19
CA ASN A 53 9.91 -14.33 -9.09
C ASN A 53 11.33 -14.18 -8.49
N GLU A 54 11.43 -13.60 -7.32
CA GLU A 54 12.70 -13.41 -6.59
C GLU A 54 13.06 -14.64 -5.73
N GLY A 55 12.11 -15.57 -5.58
CA GLY A 55 12.25 -16.77 -4.77
C GLY A 55 13.02 -17.91 -5.46
N ASP A 56 13.31 -18.95 -4.70
CA ASP A 56 14.01 -20.16 -5.14
C ASP A 56 13.05 -21.32 -5.48
N ALA A 57 11.73 -21.09 -5.37
CA ALA A 57 10.67 -22.02 -5.73
C ALA A 57 9.87 -21.51 -6.94
N GLN A 58 9.24 -22.46 -7.67
CA GLN A 58 8.23 -22.12 -8.66
C GLN A 58 7.03 -21.47 -8.01
N MET A 59 6.39 -20.51 -8.67
CA MET A 59 5.17 -19.86 -8.19
C MET A 59 4.15 -19.66 -9.31
N VAL A 60 2.88 -19.65 -8.93
CA VAL A 60 1.77 -19.31 -9.81
C VAL A 60 1.18 -18.00 -9.35
N MET A 61 1.05 -17.05 -10.29
CA MET A 61 0.47 -15.74 -10.03
C MET A 61 -0.78 -15.54 -10.88
N GLN A 62 -1.74 -14.80 -10.34
CA GLN A 62 -2.90 -14.31 -11.09
C GLN A 62 -2.86 -12.80 -11.12
N ALA A 63 -3.16 -12.24 -12.29
CA ALA A 63 -3.30 -10.82 -12.51
C ALA A 63 -4.73 -10.52 -12.98
N ASP A 64 -5.40 -9.61 -12.27
CA ASP A 64 -6.74 -9.14 -12.56
C ASP A 64 -6.72 -7.61 -12.71
N LEU A 65 -7.62 -7.05 -13.51
CA LEU A 65 -7.80 -5.61 -13.66
C LEU A 65 -9.23 -5.21 -13.34
N PHE A 66 -9.37 -4.11 -12.59
CA PHE A 66 -10.64 -3.54 -12.19
C PHE A 66 -10.70 -2.06 -12.55
N GLU A 67 -11.84 -1.55 -12.96
CA GLU A 67 -12.13 -0.12 -12.91
C GLU A 67 -12.08 0.32 -11.44
N TRP A 68 -11.39 1.43 -11.18
CA TRP A 68 -11.23 1.95 -9.84
C TRP A 68 -11.92 3.30 -9.71
N LYS A 69 -12.87 3.36 -8.80
CA LYS A 69 -13.55 4.58 -8.36
C LYS A 69 -13.37 4.76 -6.87
N GLN A 70 -13.72 5.92 -6.37
CA GLN A 70 -13.83 6.17 -4.94
C GLN A 70 -15.24 6.66 -4.62
N LYS A 71 -15.80 6.13 -3.54
CA LYS A 71 -17.04 6.63 -2.94
C LYS A 71 -16.81 8.01 -2.29
N PRO A 72 -17.87 8.79 -2.05
CA PRO A 72 -17.77 9.93 -1.16
C PRO A 72 -17.14 9.53 0.18
N GLY A 73 -16.03 10.18 0.56
CA GLY A 73 -15.24 9.78 1.74
C GLY A 73 -13.92 9.09 1.40
N GLY A 74 -13.70 8.70 0.14
CA GLY A 74 -12.42 8.17 -0.35
C GLY A 74 -12.24 6.67 -0.20
N GLU A 75 -13.30 5.92 0.11
CA GLU A 75 -13.29 4.46 0.08
C GLU A 75 -13.19 3.96 -1.37
N ASP A 76 -12.24 3.06 -1.63
CA ASP A 76 -12.02 2.48 -2.96
C ASP A 76 -13.17 1.54 -3.34
N GLU A 77 -13.66 1.66 -4.58
CA GLU A 77 -14.64 0.79 -5.21
C GLU A 77 -14.03 0.20 -6.48
N LEU A 78 -13.99 -1.13 -6.53
CA LEU A 78 -13.40 -1.89 -7.63
C LEU A 78 -14.49 -2.65 -8.37
N THR A 79 -14.60 -2.43 -9.67
CA THR A 79 -15.60 -3.09 -10.54
C THR A 79 -14.89 -3.80 -11.68
N ALA A 80 -15.32 -5.01 -12.02
CA ALA A 80 -14.78 -5.72 -13.17
C ALA A 80 -14.92 -4.88 -14.44
N THR A 81 -13.89 -4.90 -15.30
CA THR A 81 -13.86 -4.11 -16.53
C THR A 81 -13.45 -4.96 -17.71
N GLU A 82 -14.05 -4.66 -18.87
CA GLU A 82 -13.69 -5.23 -20.18
C GLU A 82 -12.99 -4.19 -21.08
N GLU A 83 -12.73 -2.98 -20.59
CA GLU A 83 -12.14 -1.90 -21.41
C GLU A 83 -10.66 -2.09 -21.71
N ILE A 84 -9.95 -2.83 -20.82
CA ILE A 84 -8.55 -3.15 -20.95
C ILE A 84 -8.39 -4.66 -20.85
N PHE A 85 -7.79 -5.25 -21.88
CA PHE A 85 -7.42 -6.66 -21.90
C PHE A 85 -6.07 -6.86 -21.24
N LEU A 86 -6.00 -7.79 -20.28
CA LEU A 86 -4.78 -8.17 -19.56
C LEU A 86 -4.30 -9.53 -20.08
N SER A 87 -3.03 -9.65 -20.44
CA SER A 87 -2.45 -10.89 -20.98
C SER A 87 -0.97 -11.06 -20.62
N PRO A 88 -0.55 -12.26 -20.14
CA PRO A 88 -1.39 -13.35 -19.68
C PRO A 88 -2.02 -13.07 -18.30
N PRO A 89 -3.23 -13.59 -17.99
CA PRO A 89 -3.84 -13.41 -16.67
C PRO A 89 -3.28 -14.37 -15.61
N ILE A 90 -2.72 -15.51 -16.04
CA ILE A 90 -2.06 -16.49 -15.17
C ILE A 90 -0.60 -16.62 -15.57
N LEU A 91 0.28 -16.54 -14.59
CA LEU A 91 1.73 -16.59 -14.75
C LEU A 91 2.25 -17.82 -13.98
N LYS A 92 2.84 -18.78 -14.69
CA LYS A 92 3.64 -19.86 -14.09
C LYS A 92 5.08 -19.44 -14.19
N MET A 93 5.72 -19.22 -13.04
CA MET A 93 7.03 -18.59 -12.98
C MET A 93 8.04 -19.54 -12.33
N GLU A 94 9.07 -19.89 -13.09
CA GLU A 94 10.22 -20.60 -12.56
C GLU A 94 10.99 -19.73 -11.54
N PRO A 95 11.81 -20.33 -10.67
CA PRO A 95 12.68 -19.60 -9.77
C PRO A 95 13.52 -18.55 -10.52
N LYS A 96 13.67 -17.36 -9.93
CA LYS A 96 14.47 -16.24 -10.48
C LYS A 96 14.08 -15.79 -11.89
N SER A 97 12.91 -16.20 -12.37
CA SER A 97 12.41 -15.83 -13.70
C SER A 97 11.57 -14.54 -13.66
N ARG A 98 11.35 -13.97 -14.85
CA ARG A 98 10.47 -12.80 -15.04
C ARG A 98 9.52 -13.03 -16.18
N GLN A 99 8.30 -12.49 -16.04
CA GLN A 99 7.30 -12.49 -17.11
C GLN A 99 6.69 -11.09 -17.27
N VAL A 100 6.27 -10.79 -18.49
CA VAL A 100 5.65 -9.50 -18.83
C VAL A 100 4.15 -9.71 -19.00
N VAL A 101 3.38 -8.92 -18.26
CA VAL A 101 1.93 -8.81 -18.42
C VAL A 101 1.64 -7.53 -19.21
N ARG A 102 0.85 -7.66 -20.27
CA ARG A 102 0.44 -6.53 -21.10
C ARG A 102 -0.99 -6.14 -20.79
N LEU A 103 -1.21 -4.85 -20.62
CA LEU A 103 -2.52 -4.25 -20.50
C LEU A 103 -2.79 -3.53 -21.82
N ALA A 104 -3.78 -3.99 -22.60
CA ALA A 104 -4.10 -3.43 -23.91
C ALA A 104 -5.55 -2.93 -23.93
N ARG A 105 -5.75 -1.69 -24.37
CA ARG A 105 -7.08 -1.08 -24.50
C ARG A 105 -7.83 -1.72 -25.67
N ILE A 106 -9.06 -2.14 -25.42
CA ILE A 106 -9.92 -2.78 -26.43
C ILE A 106 -10.51 -1.73 -27.38
N SER A 107 -10.98 -0.62 -26.82
CA SER A 107 -11.58 0.47 -27.61
C SER A 107 -10.57 1.59 -27.90
N ARG A 108 -10.82 2.35 -28.97
CA ARG A 108 -10.06 3.59 -29.22
C ARG A 108 -10.31 4.58 -28.09
N PRO A 109 -9.27 5.31 -27.67
CA PRO A 109 -9.43 6.32 -26.64
C PRO A 109 -10.44 7.36 -27.09
N GLN A 110 -11.57 7.45 -26.43
CA GLN A 110 -12.31 8.69 -26.39
C GLN A 110 -11.39 9.71 -25.70
N GLN A 111 -11.34 10.93 -26.25
CA GLN A 111 -10.57 12.01 -25.64
C GLN A 111 -11.26 12.34 -24.32
N ALA A 112 -10.82 11.70 -23.26
CA ALA A 112 -11.34 11.97 -21.92
C ALA A 112 -10.72 13.27 -21.40
N ASP A 113 -11.53 14.21 -21.00
CA ASP A 113 -11.07 15.45 -20.33
C ASP A 113 -10.67 15.17 -18.88
N ARG A 114 -10.92 13.97 -18.42
CA ARG A 114 -10.66 13.49 -17.05
C ARG A 114 -9.87 12.20 -17.09
N GLU A 115 -9.04 11.99 -16.07
CA GLU A 115 -8.31 10.76 -15.85
C GLU A 115 -9.25 9.58 -15.61
N ILE A 116 -8.96 8.45 -16.26
CA ILE A 116 -9.64 7.17 -16.03
C ILE A 116 -8.70 6.29 -15.20
N THR A 117 -9.25 5.63 -14.20
CA THR A 117 -8.45 4.93 -13.18
C THR A 117 -8.82 3.47 -13.07
N TYR A 118 -7.78 2.62 -12.96
CA TYR A 118 -7.92 1.17 -12.77
C TYR A 118 -6.98 0.69 -11.66
N ARG A 119 -7.27 -0.50 -11.13
CA ARG A 119 -6.40 -1.25 -10.23
C ARG A 119 -6.05 -2.59 -10.86
N MET A 120 -4.77 -2.84 -11.04
CA MET A 120 -4.24 -4.16 -11.37
C MET A 120 -3.90 -4.87 -10.06
N ILE A 121 -4.50 -6.03 -9.82
CA ILE A 121 -4.21 -6.87 -8.67
C ILE A 121 -3.39 -8.05 -9.15
N VAL A 122 -2.17 -8.19 -8.63
CA VAL A 122 -1.29 -9.32 -8.86
C VAL A 122 -1.17 -10.09 -7.58
N ARG A 123 -1.64 -11.33 -7.56
CA ARG A 123 -1.67 -12.16 -6.37
C ARG A 123 -1.05 -13.53 -6.61
N GLU A 124 -0.42 -14.08 -5.61
CA GLU A 124 0.04 -15.46 -5.58
C GLU A 124 -1.16 -16.41 -5.45
N ILE A 125 -1.12 -17.50 -6.21
CA ILE A 125 -2.03 -18.64 -6.05
C ILE A 125 -1.25 -19.73 -5.33
N PRO A 126 -1.51 -19.95 -4.02
CA PRO A 126 -0.82 -20.98 -3.26
C PRO A 126 -1.11 -22.37 -3.82
N GLU A 127 -0.12 -23.25 -3.79
CA GLU A 127 -0.32 -24.64 -4.16
C GLU A 127 -1.29 -25.35 -3.18
N ALA A 128 -2.15 -26.20 -3.74
CA ALA A 128 -3.03 -27.02 -2.93
C ALA A 128 -2.22 -28.05 -2.14
N ARG A 129 -2.47 -28.15 -0.84
CA ARG A 129 -1.79 -29.13 0.03
C ARG A 129 -2.44 -30.48 -0.04
N PRO A 130 -1.64 -31.58 0.06
CA PRO A 130 -2.17 -32.91 0.28
C PRO A 130 -2.93 -32.99 1.62
N PRO A 131 -4.03 -33.76 1.70
CA PRO A 131 -4.70 -34.03 2.95
C PRO A 131 -3.78 -34.73 3.96
N GLY A 132 -3.73 -34.24 5.21
CA GLY A 132 -3.00 -34.90 6.31
C GLY A 132 -1.66 -34.28 6.72
N GLU A 133 -1.23 -33.20 6.08
CA GLU A 133 -0.06 -32.45 6.54
C GLU A 133 -0.39 -31.59 7.78
N ALA A 134 0.64 -31.39 8.64
CA ALA A 134 0.52 -30.56 9.83
C ALA A 134 0.02 -29.14 9.50
N ALA A 135 -0.82 -28.57 10.34
CA ALA A 135 -1.34 -27.22 10.15
C ALA A 135 -0.20 -26.20 10.13
N THR A 136 0.07 -25.63 8.95
CA THR A 136 1.01 -24.51 8.76
C THR A 136 0.24 -23.32 8.22
N VAL A 137 0.61 -22.12 8.65
CA VAL A 137 0.03 -20.88 8.11
C VAL A 137 0.65 -20.62 6.74
N GLN A 138 -0.20 -20.52 5.72
CA GLN A 138 0.19 -20.15 4.37
C GLN A 138 -0.15 -18.67 4.14
N ILE A 139 0.86 -17.87 3.81
CA ILE A 139 0.70 -16.43 3.53
C ILE A 139 0.81 -16.24 2.01
N ALA A 140 -0.28 -15.78 1.40
CA ALA A 140 -0.29 -15.37 -0.01
C ALA A 140 -0.22 -13.85 -0.08
N LEU A 141 0.69 -13.34 -0.90
CA LEU A 141 0.87 -11.90 -1.12
C LEU A 141 0.03 -11.43 -2.31
N ALA A 142 -0.50 -10.20 -2.20
CA ALA A 142 -1.17 -9.53 -3.29
C ALA A 142 -0.72 -8.07 -3.38
N PHE A 143 -0.37 -7.62 -4.59
CA PHE A 143 -0.10 -6.21 -4.89
C PHE A 143 -1.30 -5.60 -5.60
N SER A 144 -1.74 -4.43 -5.13
CA SER A 144 -2.75 -3.60 -5.79
C SER A 144 -2.08 -2.37 -6.39
N LEU A 145 -1.98 -2.35 -7.71
CA LEU A 145 -1.19 -1.39 -8.48
C LEU A 145 -2.11 -0.44 -9.25
N PRO A 146 -1.98 0.88 -9.12
CA PRO A 146 -2.79 1.82 -9.86
C PRO A 146 -2.37 1.90 -11.32
N VAL A 147 -3.36 2.02 -12.20
CA VAL A 147 -3.22 2.27 -13.63
C VAL A 147 -4.03 3.49 -13.99
N PHE A 148 -3.40 4.50 -14.56
CA PHE A 148 -4.01 5.77 -14.92
C PHE A 148 -3.96 5.98 -16.42
N ILE A 149 -5.10 6.36 -17.01
CA ILE A 149 -5.14 6.92 -18.36
C ILE A 149 -5.33 8.42 -18.19
N THR A 150 -4.23 9.15 -18.35
CA THR A 150 -4.10 10.56 -17.95
C THR A 150 -4.25 11.48 -19.16
N PRO A 151 -5.22 12.42 -19.18
CA PRO A 151 -5.36 13.38 -20.27
C PRO A 151 -4.16 14.34 -20.33
N LYS A 152 -3.94 14.96 -21.51
CA LYS A 152 -2.79 15.87 -21.70
C LYS A 152 -2.84 17.10 -20.78
N ASN A 153 -4.03 17.54 -20.42
CA ASN A 153 -4.29 18.68 -19.52
C ASN A 153 -4.58 18.24 -18.08
N ALA A 154 -4.09 17.08 -17.68
CA ALA A 154 -4.26 16.54 -16.34
C ALA A 154 -3.72 17.50 -15.29
N LYS A 155 -4.58 17.89 -14.34
CA LYS A 155 -4.22 18.80 -13.26
C LYS A 155 -5.03 18.46 -12.01
N PRO A 156 -4.40 17.98 -10.94
CA PRO A 156 -5.06 17.91 -9.64
C PRO A 156 -5.25 19.33 -9.07
N ILE A 157 -6.36 19.55 -8.39
CA ILE A 157 -6.65 20.80 -7.66
C ILE A 157 -7.08 20.39 -6.26
N LEU A 158 -6.14 20.44 -5.32
CA LEU A 158 -6.36 20.04 -3.94
C LEU A 158 -6.73 21.27 -3.11
N ASP A 159 -7.82 21.16 -2.34
CA ASP A 159 -8.20 22.09 -1.28
C ASP A 159 -8.36 21.29 0.02
N CYS A 160 -7.76 21.79 1.12
CA CYS A 160 -7.79 21.12 2.41
C CYS A 160 -8.24 22.06 3.51
N GLN A 161 -9.15 21.60 4.35
CA GLN A 161 -9.69 22.30 5.51
C GLN A 161 -9.47 21.46 6.76
N ALA A 162 -9.39 22.10 7.91
CA ALA A 162 -9.23 21.44 9.19
C ALA A 162 -10.47 21.69 10.07
N ALA A 163 -10.85 20.69 10.85
CA ALA A 163 -11.89 20.80 11.86
C ALA A 163 -11.45 20.02 13.10
N ARG A 164 -11.84 20.50 14.29
CA ARG A 164 -11.60 19.77 15.54
C ARG A 164 -12.50 18.54 15.59
N LEU A 165 -11.90 17.39 15.83
CA LEU A 165 -12.64 16.14 16.08
C LEU A 165 -12.67 15.80 17.58
N ALA A 166 -11.57 16.05 18.28
CA ALA A 166 -11.43 15.90 19.74
C ALA A 166 -10.39 16.88 20.26
N ALA A 167 -10.21 16.99 21.55
CA ALA A 167 -9.26 17.93 22.16
C ALA A 167 -7.86 17.84 21.55
N ASN A 168 -7.35 16.62 21.32
CA ASN A 168 -6.04 16.35 20.76
C ASN A 168 -6.06 15.85 19.30
N THR A 169 -7.22 15.90 18.62
CA THR A 169 -7.37 15.33 17.27
C THR A 169 -8.03 16.33 16.33
N VAL A 170 -7.41 16.53 15.18
CA VAL A 170 -7.92 17.36 14.09
C VAL A 170 -8.22 16.49 12.90
N GLN A 171 -9.41 16.65 12.33
CA GLN A 171 -9.79 16.07 11.04
C GLN A 171 -9.41 17.05 9.93
N VAL A 172 -8.59 16.59 9.00
CA VAL A 172 -8.27 17.31 7.76
C VAL A 172 -9.12 16.73 6.64
N ASN A 173 -9.90 17.58 6.00
CA ASN A 173 -10.77 17.23 4.88
C ASN A 173 -10.17 17.80 3.60
N CYS A 174 -9.69 16.95 2.71
CA CYS A 174 -9.11 17.34 1.44
C CYS A 174 -10.03 16.97 0.28
N THR A 175 -10.31 17.91 -0.60
CA THR A 175 -11.14 17.74 -1.81
C THR A 175 -10.26 17.95 -3.03
N ASN A 176 -10.30 17.02 -3.99
CA ASN A 176 -9.66 17.17 -5.28
C ASN A 176 -10.72 17.58 -6.31
N SER A 177 -10.77 18.86 -6.67
CA SER A 177 -11.67 19.41 -7.69
C SER A 177 -11.05 19.42 -9.10
N GLY A 178 -9.86 18.84 -9.27
CA GLY A 178 -9.18 18.73 -10.54
C GLY A 178 -9.69 17.56 -11.40
N ASN A 179 -9.04 17.36 -12.54
CA ASN A 179 -9.36 16.28 -13.49
C ASN A 179 -8.36 15.10 -13.46
N ALA A 180 -7.40 15.13 -12.55
CA ALA A 180 -6.44 14.05 -12.30
C ALA A 180 -6.33 13.77 -10.80
N HIS A 181 -5.88 12.58 -10.45
CA HIS A 181 -5.67 12.19 -9.05
C HIS A 181 -4.58 13.02 -8.38
N THR A 182 -4.65 13.09 -7.06
CA THR A 182 -3.54 13.52 -6.20
C THR A 182 -3.24 12.43 -5.17
N HIS A 183 -2.02 12.41 -4.64
CA HIS A 183 -1.59 11.39 -3.69
C HIS A 183 -0.86 12.03 -2.49
N PRO A 184 -1.59 12.60 -1.52
CA PRO A 184 -1.03 12.95 -0.23
C PRO A 184 -0.34 11.75 0.43
N VAL A 185 0.85 11.96 0.97
CA VAL A 185 1.63 10.93 1.69
C VAL A 185 1.85 11.28 3.15
N SER A 186 1.84 12.57 3.48
CA SER A 186 1.87 13.01 4.88
C SER A 186 1.24 14.39 5.05
N PHE A 187 0.83 14.66 6.28
CA PHE A 187 0.20 15.90 6.72
C PHE A 187 0.93 16.41 7.97
N LEU A 188 1.27 17.69 8.00
CA LEU A 188 1.85 18.38 9.13
C LEU A 188 1.04 19.63 9.44
N LEU A 189 0.42 19.66 10.61
CA LEU A 189 -0.24 20.83 11.16
C LEU A 189 0.72 21.57 12.10
N SER A 190 0.88 22.85 11.89
CA SER A 190 1.74 23.73 12.71
C SER A 190 1.06 25.03 13.05
N THR A 191 1.50 25.69 14.12
CA THR A 191 1.10 27.07 14.41
C THR A 191 1.57 28.01 13.29
N MET A 192 1.03 29.23 13.24
CA MET A 192 1.52 30.25 12.30
C MET A 192 3.00 30.60 12.53
N ALA A 193 3.51 30.40 13.76
CA ALA A 193 4.93 30.58 14.13
C ALA A 193 5.81 29.35 13.76
N GLY A 194 5.23 28.25 13.24
CA GLY A 194 5.95 27.07 12.78
C GLY A 194 6.12 25.94 13.79
N SER A 195 5.59 26.08 15.03
CA SER A 195 5.64 24.99 16.00
C SER A 195 4.69 23.87 15.61
N LYS A 196 5.17 22.62 15.57
CA LYS A 196 4.38 21.43 15.25
C LYS A 196 3.23 21.24 16.24
N LEU A 197 2.03 21.02 15.71
CA LEU A 197 0.82 20.73 16.48
C LEU A 197 0.42 19.25 16.37
N ALA A 198 0.32 18.72 15.15
CA ALA A 198 -0.05 17.35 14.89
C ALA A 198 0.52 16.89 13.55
N GLU A 199 0.65 15.59 13.35
CA GLU A 199 1.08 15.02 12.08
C GLU A 199 0.43 13.67 11.80
N GLN A 200 0.38 13.32 10.51
CA GLN A 200 -0.04 12.00 10.02
C GLN A 200 0.91 11.60 8.89
N GLY A 201 1.59 10.46 9.04
CA GLY A 201 2.55 9.93 8.08
C GLY A 201 1.95 9.02 7.01
N THR A 202 0.63 8.87 6.97
CA THR A 202 -0.07 8.04 5.99
C THR A 202 -1.16 8.85 5.30
N GLY A 203 -1.15 8.82 3.99
CA GLY A 203 -2.14 9.47 3.16
C GLY A 203 -2.89 8.48 2.28
N GLY A 204 -2.99 8.78 1.00
CA GLY A 204 -3.61 7.91 -0.01
C GLY A 204 -4.11 8.71 -1.19
N TYR A 205 -4.52 8.02 -2.22
CA TYR A 205 -5.05 8.66 -3.42
C TYR A 205 -6.36 9.39 -3.14
N ILE A 206 -6.53 10.54 -3.78
CA ILE A 206 -7.78 11.28 -3.87
C ILE A 206 -8.04 11.45 -5.37
N LEU A 207 -9.01 10.71 -5.89
CA LEU A 207 -9.42 10.77 -7.28
C LEU A 207 -10.15 12.08 -7.58
N PRO A 208 -10.35 12.44 -8.86
CA PRO A 208 -11.13 13.63 -9.23
C PRO A 208 -12.52 13.66 -8.59
N ASP A 209 -12.94 14.83 -8.08
CA ASP A 209 -14.20 15.11 -7.38
C ASP A 209 -14.40 14.37 -6.05
N ILE A 210 -13.35 13.78 -5.52
CA ILE A 210 -13.43 13.07 -4.24
C ILE A 210 -12.98 13.98 -3.11
N ARG A 211 -13.72 13.90 -2.00
CA ARG A 211 -13.34 14.40 -0.69
C ARG A 211 -12.91 13.25 0.18
N ARG A 212 -11.76 13.38 0.82
CA ARG A 212 -11.23 12.38 1.76
C ARG A 212 -10.81 13.04 3.07
N SER A 213 -11.05 12.34 4.18
CA SER A 213 -10.73 12.81 5.53
C SER A 213 -9.53 12.07 6.08
N PHE A 214 -8.69 12.79 6.83
CA PHE A 214 -7.50 12.27 7.51
C PHE A 214 -7.51 12.77 8.95
N GLU A 215 -7.14 11.92 9.89
CA GLU A 215 -7.08 12.28 11.30
C GLU A 215 -5.63 12.55 11.70
N LEU A 216 -5.36 13.76 12.18
CA LEU A 216 -4.08 14.18 12.72
C LEU A 216 -4.17 14.21 14.24
N LYS A 217 -3.39 13.38 14.91
CA LYS A 217 -3.40 13.29 16.35
C LYS A 217 -2.14 13.94 16.94
N ARG A 218 -2.35 14.83 17.90
CA ARG A 218 -1.27 15.38 18.73
C ARG A 218 -0.90 14.36 19.82
N VAL A 219 0.40 14.17 20.03
CA VAL A 219 0.90 13.21 21.02
C VAL A 219 0.70 13.74 22.42
N ASP A 220 1.05 15.01 22.66
CA ASP A 220 1.03 15.63 23.98
C ASP A 220 0.14 16.87 24.01
N GLY A 221 -0.90 16.82 24.85
CA GLY A 221 -1.82 17.91 25.11
C GLY A 221 -2.83 18.18 23.97
N ASP A 222 -3.59 19.25 24.14
CA ASP A 222 -4.65 19.64 23.21
C ASP A 222 -4.14 20.44 22.04
N VAL A 223 -4.78 20.33 20.89
CA VAL A 223 -4.54 21.22 19.76
C VAL A 223 -5.22 22.56 20.03
N PRO A 224 -4.49 23.70 20.05
CA PRO A 224 -5.10 25.00 20.28
C PRO A 224 -6.06 25.36 19.15
N SER A 225 -7.12 26.12 19.49
CA SER A 225 -8.01 26.72 18.49
C SER A 225 -7.34 27.90 17.80
N GLY A 226 -7.76 28.17 16.56
CA GLY A 226 -7.33 29.33 15.80
C GLY A 226 -6.63 28.97 14.49
N LYS A 227 -5.98 29.98 13.90
CA LYS A 227 -5.27 29.83 12.62
C LYS A 227 -4.04 28.92 12.75
N ALA A 228 -3.90 28.02 11.79
CA ALA A 228 -2.79 27.08 11.69
C ALA A 228 -2.35 26.94 10.23
N ARG A 229 -1.15 26.44 10.03
CA ARG A 229 -0.62 26.06 8.72
C ARG A 229 -0.66 24.55 8.57
N LEU A 230 -1.29 24.09 7.51
CA LEU A 230 -1.30 22.68 7.10
C LEU A 230 -0.38 22.51 5.90
N ALA A 231 0.68 21.72 6.05
CA ALA A 231 1.54 21.29 4.96
C ALA A 231 1.16 19.85 4.56
N VAL A 232 0.88 19.64 3.28
CA VAL A 232 0.51 18.35 2.69
C VAL A 232 1.62 17.95 1.71
N ALA A 233 2.40 16.95 2.07
CA ALA A 233 3.41 16.39 1.18
C ALA A 233 2.75 15.39 0.21
N LEU A 234 3.11 15.48 -1.07
CA LEU A 234 2.58 14.64 -2.14
C LEU A 234 3.61 13.61 -2.59
N ALA A 235 3.15 12.53 -3.18
CA ALA A 235 3.99 11.41 -3.63
C ALA A 235 4.93 11.76 -4.81
N ASP A 236 4.74 12.90 -5.45
CA ASP A 236 5.64 13.47 -6.47
C ASP A 236 6.82 14.28 -5.88
N GLY A 237 6.90 14.37 -4.56
CA GLY A 237 7.92 15.12 -3.81
C GLY A 237 7.57 16.60 -3.58
N THR A 238 6.42 17.08 -4.06
CA THR A 238 5.98 18.46 -3.82
C THR A 238 5.24 18.59 -2.49
N THR A 239 5.15 19.81 -1.96
CA THR A 239 4.38 20.14 -0.76
C THR A 239 3.43 21.29 -1.04
N GLN A 240 2.17 21.10 -0.71
CA GLN A 240 1.16 22.16 -0.76
C GLN A 240 0.88 22.68 0.66
N ASN A 241 0.74 24.00 0.79
CA ASN A 241 0.51 24.64 2.07
C ASN A 241 -0.85 25.32 2.06
N PHE A 242 -1.60 25.11 3.14
CA PHE A 242 -2.93 25.69 3.36
C PHE A 242 -2.95 26.47 4.68
N GLU A 243 -3.56 27.63 4.69
CA GLU A 243 -3.94 28.30 5.94
C GLU A 243 -5.31 27.75 6.35
N VAL A 244 -5.40 27.13 7.53
CA VAL A 244 -6.61 26.49 8.04
C VAL A 244 -6.98 27.07 9.40
N THR A 245 -8.24 26.97 9.78
CA THR A 245 -8.70 27.32 11.13
C THR A 245 -9.13 26.05 11.84
N VAL A 246 -8.65 25.85 13.07
CA VAL A 246 -9.06 24.76 13.95
C VAL A 246 -10.01 25.35 14.99
N ASP A 247 -11.31 25.04 14.88
CA ASP A 247 -12.37 25.52 15.76
C ASP A 247 -12.79 24.45 16.77
#